data_9e6918ec8c37ee589d129fa7c20231b5
#
_entry.id   9e6918ec8c37ee589d129fa7c20231b5
#
_cell.length_a   1.000
_cell.length_b   1.000
_cell.length_c   1.000
_cell.angle_alpha   90.00
_cell.angle_beta   90.00
_cell.angle_gamma   90.00
#
_symmetry.space_group_name_H-M   'P 1'
#
loop_
_entity.id
_entity.type
_entity.pdbx_description
1 polymer ?
#
loop_
_entity_poly.entity_id
_entity_poly.type
_entity_poly.pdbx_seq_one_letter_code
_entity_poly.pdbx_strand_id
1 'polypeptide(L)'
;AALYSSTGVNMGTNGVLAFWLQEVINAVSGNLDRRGGTLVGEGVIDFARFGVRTGTLMADDTSRIGGIRKVNDAYPGGVLADEILTPGPGQVKALFVTGGNPLITMADAGRLREAFGQLELLVTLDIYRTETGSLAP
;
A
#
# COMPACT_ATOMS: atom_id res chain seq x y z
N ALA A 1 18.63 -19.24 11.67
CA ALA A 1 17.21 -18.84 11.52
C ALA A 1 17.16 -17.32 11.35
N ALA A 2 16.32 -16.82 10.45
CA ALA A 2 16.12 -15.39 10.26
C ALA A 2 15.10 -14.84 11.25
N LEU A 3 15.30 -13.61 11.69
CA LEU A 3 14.28 -12.81 12.34
C LEU A 3 13.46 -12.09 11.25
N TYR A 4 12.14 -12.23 11.30
CA TYR A 4 11.22 -11.61 10.37
C TYR A 4 10.09 -10.92 11.13
N SER A 5 9.67 -9.77 10.65
CA SER A 5 8.48 -9.09 11.11
C SER A 5 7.63 -8.64 9.93
N SER A 6 6.35 -8.53 10.14
CA SER A 6 5.40 -8.05 9.14
C SER A 6 5.04 -6.57 9.38
N THR A 7 4.06 -6.09 8.67
CA THR A 7 3.61 -4.69 8.60
C THR A 7 3.36 -4.05 9.97
N GLY A 8 2.87 -4.82 10.97
CA GLY A 8 2.55 -4.29 12.29
C GLY A 8 3.74 -3.62 13.01
N VAL A 9 4.96 -4.12 12.80
CA VAL A 9 6.18 -3.50 13.38
C VAL A 9 6.47 -2.14 12.75
N ASN A 10 6.10 -1.96 11.49
CA ASN A 10 6.37 -0.75 10.72
C ASN A 10 5.31 0.35 10.91
N MET A 11 4.18 0.05 11.54
CA MET A 11 3.06 1.00 11.69
C MET A 11 3.20 1.96 12.88
N GLY A 12 4.15 1.72 13.77
CA GLY A 12 4.38 2.57 14.96
C GLY A 12 5.33 3.72 14.67
N THR A 13 5.40 4.66 15.61
CA THR A 13 6.29 5.83 15.57
C THR A 13 7.76 5.46 15.35
N ASN A 14 8.19 4.30 15.84
CA ASN A 14 9.54 3.78 15.70
C ASN A 14 9.66 2.66 14.66
N GLY A 15 8.73 2.56 13.71
CA GLY A 15 8.68 1.47 12.74
C GLY A 15 9.98 1.32 11.94
N VAL A 16 10.55 2.42 11.45
CA VAL A 16 11.83 2.41 10.72
C VAL A 16 12.97 1.90 11.60
N LEU A 17 13.04 2.35 12.84
CA LEU A 17 14.06 1.91 13.79
C LEU A 17 13.91 0.41 14.13
N ALA A 18 12.69 -0.04 14.34
CA ALA A 18 12.41 -1.44 14.66
C ALA A 18 12.79 -2.36 13.49
N PHE A 19 12.47 -1.99 12.26
CA PHE A 19 12.87 -2.73 11.07
C PHE A 19 14.41 -2.75 10.91
N TRP A 20 15.06 -1.60 11.07
CA TRP A 20 16.52 -1.51 11.03
C TRP A 20 17.19 -2.41 12.08
N LEU A 21 16.71 -2.40 13.32
CA LEU A 21 17.22 -3.26 14.39
C LEU A 21 17.04 -4.75 14.07
N GLN A 22 15.92 -5.13 13.44
CA GLN A 22 15.72 -6.49 12.96
C GLN A 22 16.83 -6.91 11.99
N GLU A 23 17.16 -6.06 11.02
CA GLU A 23 18.21 -6.36 10.05
C GLU A 23 19.61 -6.36 10.69
N VAL A 24 19.87 -5.49 11.68
CA VAL A 24 21.09 -5.53 12.49
C VAL A 24 21.21 -6.87 13.22
N ILE A 25 20.13 -7.37 13.84
CA ILE A 25 20.13 -8.67 14.51
C ILE A 25 20.41 -9.78 13.50
N ASN A 26 19.80 -9.78 12.34
CA ASN A 26 20.08 -10.75 11.28
C ASN A 26 21.56 -10.71 10.85
N ALA A 27 22.12 -9.51 10.71
CA ALA A 27 23.52 -9.31 10.33
C ALA A 27 24.49 -9.83 11.40
N VAL A 28 24.36 -9.37 12.66
CA VAL A 28 25.29 -9.73 13.73
C VAL A 28 25.19 -11.20 14.15
N SER A 29 24.03 -11.83 13.94
CA SER A 29 23.84 -13.27 14.15
C SER A 29 24.30 -14.13 12.97
N GLY A 30 24.83 -13.51 11.91
CA GLY A 30 25.30 -14.19 10.70
C GLY A 30 24.17 -14.79 9.86
N ASN A 31 22.98 -14.23 9.91
CA ASN A 31 21.80 -14.70 9.18
C ASN A 31 21.43 -13.81 7.99
N LEU A 32 22.18 -12.73 7.73
CA LEU A 32 21.96 -11.89 6.55
C LEU A 32 22.65 -12.52 5.33
N ASP A 33 21.93 -12.52 4.22
CA ASP A 33 22.36 -12.97 2.88
C ASP A 33 22.98 -14.39 2.87
N ARG A 34 22.32 -15.32 3.57
CA ARG A 34 22.72 -16.73 3.56
C ARG A 34 21.53 -17.67 3.57
N ARG A 35 21.74 -18.88 3.07
CA ARG A 35 20.71 -19.93 3.07
C ARG A 35 20.22 -20.23 4.49
N GLY A 36 18.92 -20.19 4.69
CA GLY A 36 18.26 -20.38 6.00
C GLY A 36 18.20 -19.10 6.84
N GLY A 37 18.72 -18.00 6.33
CA GLY A 37 18.60 -16.66 6.88
C GLY A 37 17.76 -15.74 6.01
N THR A 38 17.91 -14.42 6.17
CA THR A 38 17.33 -13.41 5.29
C THR A 38 18.17 -13.28 4.04
N LEU A 39 17.56 -13.47 2.87
CA LEU A 39 18.22 -13.28 1.58
C LEU A 39 17.87 -11.91 1.02
N VAL A 40 18.91 -11.19 0.57
CA VAL A 40 18.73 -9.99 -0.24
C VAL A 40 18.62 -10.46 -1.69
N GLY A 41 17.40 -10.63 -2.17
CA GLY A 41 17.12 -11.10 -3.53
C GLY A 41 16.69 -9.97 -4.44
N GLU A 42 17.23 -9.94 -5.65
CA GLU A 42 16.61 -9.22 -6.75
C GLU A 42 15.46 -10.07 -7.28
N GLY A 43 14.25 -9.53 -7.34
CA GLY A 43 13.11 -10.21 -7.97
C GLY A 43 13.36 -10.41 -9.47
N VAL A 44 12.52 -11.22 -10.11
CA VAL A 44 12.53 -11.39 -11.59
C VAL A 44 12.37 -10.04 -12.30
N ILE A 45 11.63 -9.12 -11.67
CA ILE A 45 11.51 -7.72 -12.09
C ILE A 45 12.05 -6.85 -10.98
N ASP A 46 13.08 -6.06 -11.28
CA ASP A 46 13.57 -5.00 -10.40
C ASP A 46 12.59 -3.82 -10.46
N PHE A 47 11.60 -3.82 -9.56
CA PHE A 47 10.58 -2.79 -9.48
C PHE A 47 11.17 -1.40 -9.16
N ALA A 48 12.23 -1.33 -8.37
CA ALA A 48 12.89 -0.06 -8.06
C ALA A 48 13.49 0.55 -9.33
N ARG A 49 14.22 -0.25 -10.09
CA ARG A 49 14.81 0.17 -11.37
C ARG A 49 13.74 0.50 -12.41
N PHE A 50 12.67 -0.28 -12.46
CA PHE A 50 11.53 -0.02 -13.33
C PHE A 50 10.89 1.33 -12.96
N GLY A 51 10.58 1.56 -11.69
CA GLY A 51 9.97 2.80 -11.20
C GLY A 51 10.84 4.04 -11.44
N VAL A 52 12.16 3.92 -11.26
CA VAL A 52 13.10 5.01 -11.62
C VAL A 52 13.07 5.29 -13.12
N ARG A 53 13.08 4.26 -13.96
CA ARG A 53 13.06 4.42 -15.43
C ARG A 53 11.76 4.98 -15.97
N THR A 54 10.64 4.69 -15.35
CA THR A 54 9.30 5.21 -15.71
C THR A 54 9.00 6.56 -15.05
N GLY A 55 9.83 6.99 -14.10
CA GLY A 55 9.60 8.21 -13.31
C GLY A 55 8.57 8.06 -12.19
N THR A 56 7.94 6.90 -12.02
CA THR A 56 6.88 6.72 -11.03
C THR A 56 7.39 6.82 -9.59
N LEU A 57 8.56 6.28 -9.29
CA LEU A 57 9.17 6.39 -7.96
C LEU A 57 9.74 7.79 -7.66
N MET A 58 10.05 8.56 -8.69
CA MET A 58 10.69 9.86 -8.56
C MET A 58 9.71 11.03 -8.65
N ALA A 59 8.44 10.77 -8.96
CA ALA A 59 7.44 11.81 -9.03
C ALA A 59 7.16 12.35 -7.61
N ASP A 60 7.34 13.66 -7.45
CA ASP A 60 7.11 14.38 -6.18
C ASP A 60 5.71 14.99 -6.19
N ASP A 61 4.71 14.11 -6.32
CA ASP A 61 3.31 14.49 -6.31
C ASP A 61 2.65 14.17 -4.97
N THR A 62 1.57 14.84 -4.71
CA THR A 62 0.80 14.75 -3.46
C THR A 62 -0.64 14.36 -3.74
N SER A 63 -1.32 13.82 -2.73
CA SER A 63 -2.76 13.60 -2.79
C SER A 63 -3.48 14.95 -3.00
N ARG A 64 -4.56 14.93 -3.77
CA ARG A 64 -5.41 16.10 -4.02
C ARG A 64 -6.01 16.62 -2.71
N ILE A 65 -6.44 15.72 -1.85
CA ILE A 65 -6.96 16.06 -0.53
C ILE A 65 -5.83 15.93 0.50
N GLY A 66 -5.61 17.02 1.22
CA GLY A 66 -4.60 17.09 2.29
C GLY A 66 -3.16 17.35 1.81
N GLY A 67 -2.86 17.30 0.51
CA GLY A 67 -1.51 17.59 0.00
C GLY A 67 -0.45 16.63 0.54
N ILE A 68 -0.80 15.38 0.84
CA ILE A 68 0.10 14.43 1.48
C ILE A 68 0.96 13.76 0.39
N ARG A 69 2.27 13.77 0.61
CA ARG A 69 3.23 13.16 -0.33
C ARG A 69 3.00 11.66 -0.45
N LYS A 70 3.09 11.15 -1.64
CA LYS A 70 3.12 9.69 -1.88
C LYS A 70 4.44 9.09 -1.40
N VAL A 71 4.40 7.82 -1.05
CA VAL A 71 5.57 7.02 -0.69
C VAL A 71 5.70 5.90 -1.72
N ASN A 72 6.84 5.83 -2.36
CA ASN A 72 7.03 5.05 -3.59
C ASN A 72 5.97 5.46 -4.61
N ASP A 73 5.16 4.58 -5.10
CA ASP A 73 4.08 4.92 -6.03
C ASP A 73 2.69 4.86 -5.36
N ALA A 74 2.65 4.93 -4.03
CA ALA A 74 1.43 4.78 -3.25
C ALA A 74 1.00 6.11 -2.62
N TYR A 75 -0.23 6.52 -2.90
CA TYR A 75 -0.90 7.58 -2.16
C TYR A 75 -1.40 7.09 -0.80
N PRO A 76 -1.55 7.98 0.19
CA PRO A 76 -2.01 7.59 1.52
C PRO A 76 -3.45 7.08 1.46
N GLY A 77 -3.65 5.81 1.84
CA GLY A 77 -4.97 5.17 1.84
C GLY A 77 -6.00 5.85 2.76
N GLY A 78 -5.53 6.53 3.81
CA GLY A 78 -6.41 7.24 4.74
C GLY A 78 -7.21 8.39 4.14
N VAL A 79 -6.81 8.92 2.97
CA VAL A 79 -7.56 9.99 2.28
C VAL A 79 -8.40 9.47 1.10
N LEU A 80 -8.43 8.17 0.85
CA LEU A 80 -9.12 7.59 -0.30
C LEU A 80 -10.61 7.96 -0.33
N ALA A 81 -11.28 7.87 0.80
CA ALA A 81 -12.69 8.24 0.89
C ALA A 81 -12.91 9.73 0.53
N ASP A 82 -12.03 10.61 1.01
CA ASP A 82 -12.10 12.04 0.71
C ASP A 82 -11.80 12.34 -0.76
N GLU A 83 -10.86 11.61 -1.38
CA GLU A 83 -10.56 11.72 -2.80
C GLU A 83 -11.77 11.37 -3.70
N ILE A 84 -12.60 10.44 -3.25
CA ILE A 84 -13.83 10.03 -3.94
C ILE A 84 -14.98 11.00 -3.64
N LEU A 85 -15.19 11.34 -2.36
CA LEU A 85 -16.37 12.09 -1.91
C LEU A 85 -16.28 13.59 -2.19
N THR A 86 -15.08 14.16 -2.28
CA THR A 86 -14.92 15.60 -2.45
C THR A 86 -14.96 15.97 -3.93
N PRO A 87 -15.96 16.73 -4.40
CA PRO A 87 -16.02 17.17 -5.78
C PRO A 87 -14.85 18.06 -6.21
N GLY A 88 -14.52 18.05 -7.46
CA GLY A 88 -13.53 18.96 -8.05
C GLY A 88 -12.61 18.30 -9.07
N PRO A 89 -11.71 19.10 -9.69
CA PRO A 89 -10.76 18.57 -10.65
C PRO A 89 -9.89 17.44 -10.05
N GLY A 90 -9.77 16.33 -10.77
CA GLY A 90 -9.00 15.16 -10.32
C GLY A 90 -9.71 14.27 -9.29
N GLN A 91 -11.01 14.47 -9.03
CA GLN A 91 -11.80 13.58 -8.19
C GLN A 91 -11.72 12.14 -8.69
N VAL A 92 -11.51 11.20 -7.76
CA VAL A 92 -11.50 9.77 -8.07
C VAL A 92 -12.95 9.31 -8.33
N LYS A 93 -13.22 8.85 -9.54
CA LYS A 93 -14.54 8.40 -10.00
C LYS A 93 -14.59 6.93 -10.38
N ALA A 94 -13.43 6.34 -10.63
CA ALA A 94 -13.30 4.92 -10.95
C ALA A 94 -12.23 4.29 -10.06
N LEU A 95 -12.49 3.08 -9.58
CA LEU A 95 -11.57 2.33 -8.75
C LEU A 95 -11.48 0.88 -9.22
N PHE A 96 -10.24 0.40 -9.38
CA PHE A 96 -9.94 -1.01 -9.60
C PHE A 96 -9.28 -1.57 -8.33
N VAL A 97 -9.88 -2.60 -7.75
CA VAL A 97 -9.36 -3.30 -6.57
C VAL A 97 -8.92 -4.70 -7.00
N THR A 98 -7.65 -5.00 -6.81
CA THR A 98 -7.07 -6.29 -7.18
C THR A 98 -6.56 -7.03 -5.94
N GLY A 99 -7.12 -8.21 -5.66
CA GLY A 99 -6.67 -9.09 -4.57
C GLY A 99 -6.73 -8.43 -3.20
N GLY A 100 -7.75 -7.62 -2.92
CA GLY A 100 -7.86 -6.90 -1.67
C GLY A 100 -9.29 -6.59 -1.25
N ASN A 101 -9.46 -6.30 0.04
CA ASN A 101 -10.75 -5.95 0.63
C ASN A 101 -10.63 -4.63 1.44
N PRO A 102 -10.55 -3.47 0.78
CA PRO A 102 -10.39 -2.17 1.44
C PRO A 102 -11.40 -1.89 2.55
N LEU A 103 -12.64 -2.35 2.42
CA LEU A 103 -13.65 -2.18 3.48
C LEU A 103 -13.30 -2.85 4.81
N ILE A 104 -12.41 -3.84 4.79
CA ILE A 104 -11.95 -4.53 6.00
C ILE A 104 -10.55 -4.10 6.40
N THR A 105 -9.69 -3.81 5.42
CA THR A 105 -8.26 -3.61 5.66
C THR A 105 -7.85 -2.14 5.82
N MET A 106 -8.72 -1.21 5.45
CA MET A 106 -8.45 0.23 5.59
C MET A 106 -9.27 0.83 6.74
N ALA A 107 -8.82 1.98 7.22
CA ALA A 107 -9.51 2.72 8.26
C ALA A 107 -10.85 3.30 7.76
N ASP A 108 -11.80 3.47 8.67
CA ASP A 108 -13.13 4.07 8.43
C ASP A 108 -13.95 3.37 7.36
N ALA A 109 -14.26 2.11 7.61
CA ALA A 109 -15.08 1.28 6.71
C ALA A 109 -16.45 1.90 6.37
N GLY A 110 -17.04 2.66 7.29
CA GLY A 110 -18.31 3.35 7.08
C GLY A 110 -18.19 4.40 5.97
N ARG A 111 -17.20 5.26 6.09
CA ARG A 111 -16.93 6.32 5.10
C ARG A 111 -16.45 5.77 3.76
N LEU A 112 -15.65 4.70 3.77
CA LEU A 112 -15.25 4.01 2.55
C LEU A 112 -16.45 3.36 1.84
N ARG A 113 -17.40 2.79 2.58
CA ARG A 113 -18.62 2.22 1.99
C ARG A 113 -19.46 3.31 1.30
N GLU A 114 -19.62 4.47 1.93
CA GLU A 114 -20.29 5.63 1.34
C GLU A 114 -19.57 6.06 0.06
N ALA A 115 -18.24 6.22 0.13
CA ALA A 115 -17.41 6.62 -1.00
C ALA A 115 -17.51 5.66 -2.18
N PHE A 116 -17.38 4.36 -1.92
CA PHE A 116 -17.46 3.35 -2.99
C PHE A 116 -18.85 3.31 -3.65
N GLY A 117 -19.92 3.62 -2.90
CA GLY A 117 -21.26 3.75 -3.45
C GLY A 117 -21.46 4.97 -4.37
N GLN A 118 -20.54 5.94 -4.35
CA GLN A 118 -20.57 7.12 -5.21
C GLN A 118 -19.63 7.04 -6.42
N LEU A 119 -18.86 5.97 -6.55
CA LEU A 119 -18.02 5.76 -7.72
C LEU A 119 -18.88 5.54 -8.98
N GLU A 120 -18.45 6.12 -10.08
CA GLU A 120 -19.03 5.84 -11.41
C GLU A 120 -18.68 4.43 -11.89
N LEU A 121 -17.53 3.90 -11.43
CA LEU A 121 -17.08 2.55 -11.76
C LEU A 121 -16.29 1.96 -10.58
N LEU A 122 -16.74 0.80 -10.09
CA LEU A 122 -15.97 -0.03 -9.16
C LEU A 122 -15.77 -1.42 -9.79
N VAL A 123 -14.52 -1.79 -10.00
CA VAL A 123 -14.16 -3.12 -10.50
C VAL A 123 -13.33 -3.84 -9.44
N THR A 124 -13.72 -5.06 -9.11
CA THR A 124 -12.95 -5.91 -8.20
C THR A 124 -12.49 -7.18 -8.91
N LEU A 125 -11.20 -7.47 -8.82
CA LEU A 125 -10.57 -8.69 -9.34
C LEU A 125 -10.11 -9.51 -8.14
N ASP A 126 -10.89 -10.50 -7.77
CA ASP A 126 -10.63 -11.36 -6.61
C ASP A 126 -11.14 -12.79 -6.88
N ILE A 127 -10.62 -13.75 -6.10
CA ILE A 127 -11.08 -15.15 -6.16
C ILE A 127 -12.36 -15.37 -5.35
N TYR A 128 -12.69 -14.44 -4.44
CA TYR A 128 -13.92 -14.47 -3.66
C TYR A 128 -14.68 -13.14 -3.79
N ARG A 129 -15.99 -13.20 -3.64
CA ARG A 129 -16.83 -12.02 -3.52
C ARG A 129 -16.70 -11.46 -2.09
N THR A 130 -15.80 -10.49 -1.93
CA THR A 130 -15.55 -9.79 -0.66
C THR A 130 -16.63 -8.75 -0.35
N GLU A 131 -16.58 -8.12 0.83
CA GLU A 131 -17.45 -7.00 1.19
C GLU A 131 -17.30 -5.84 0.18
N THR A 132 -16.05 -5.55 -0.24
CA THR A 132 -15.78 -4.56 -1.28
C THR A 132 -16.36 -5.01 -2.63
N GLY A 133 -16.14 -6.25 -3.01
CA GLY A 133 -16.67 -6.84 -4.25
C GLY A 133 -18.20 -6.90 -4.28
N SER A 134 -18.85 -6.91 -3.12
CA SER A 134 -20.31 -6.89 -3.03
C SER A 134 -20.91 -5.51 -3.32
N LEU A 135 -20.13 -4.45 -3.36
CA LEU A 135 -20.54 -3.10 -3.76
C LEU A 135 -20.37 -2.86 -5.27
N ALA A 136 -19.55 -3.66 -5.94
CA ALA A 136 -19.45 -3.62 -7.40
C ALA A 136 -20.73 -4.20 -8.02
N PRO A 137 -21.32 -3.54 -9.04
CA PRO A 137 -22.53 -3.99 -9.70
C PRO A 137 -22.36 -5.32 -10.46
#